data_10311004c5450afbfb9be4ab185dde5f
#
_entry.id   10311004c5450afbfb9be4ab185dde5f
#
_cell.length_a   1.000
_cell.length_b   1.000
_cell.length_c   1.000
_cell.angle_alpha   90.00
_cell.angle_beta   90.00
_cell.angle_gamma   90.00
#
_symmetry.space_group_name_H-M   'P 1'
#
loop_
_entity.id
_entity.type
_entity.pdbx_description
1 polymer ?
#
loop_
_entity_poly.entity_id
_entity_poly.type
_entity_poly.pdbx_seq_one_letter_code
_entity_poly.pdbx_strand_id
1 'polypeptide(L)'
;VYARAKSPVRISFGGGGSDLTHYFSNGIGAVINATVSFYSHATLHIRSDSKIIIHSLDLGSTLRADNLVDCLNAKGEFGLIQAVIKTVNPDFGFELDLYSDFPMSSGLGGSAVVAASILGCFNQFRKDQWSLHELSELAYEAERLHQGVEGGWQDQYATIFGGFNFI
;
A
#
# COMPACT_ATOMS: atom_id res chain seq x y z
N VAL A 1 10.25 -19.60 1.79
CA VAL A 1 9.68 -19.04 0.56
C VAL A 1 9.50 -17.55 0.78
N TYR A 2 9.86 -16.72 -0.20
CA TYR A 2 9.74 -15.26 -0.09
C TYR A 2 9.24 -14.64 -1.41
N ALA A 3 8.63 -13.46 -1.31
CA ALA A 3 8.28 -12.60 -2.44
C ALA A 3 8.89 -11.21 -2.25
N ARG A 4 9.21 -10.55 -3.36
CA ARG A 4 9.63 -9.15 -3.38
C ARG A 4 8.76 -8.37 -4.34
N ALA A 5 8.38 -7.17 -3.91
CA ALA A 5 7.68 -6.22 -4.75
C ALA A 5 8.28 -4.82 -4.57
N LYS A 6 8.15 -4.01 -5.60
CA LYS A 6 8.45 -2.58 -5.53
C LYS A 6 7.38 -1.80 -6.28
N SER A 7 7.04 -0.64 -5.78
CA SER A 7 6.01 0.22 -6.35
C SER A 7 6.53 1.65 -6.49
N PRO A 8 6.31 2.32 -7.64
CA PRO A 8 6.85 3.65 -7.90
C PRO A 8 5.99 4.74 -7.27
N VAL A 9 6.61 5.86 -6.90
CA VAL A 9 5.90 7.11 -6.60
C VAL A 9 5.40 7.79 -7.88
N ARG A 10 4.50 8.77 -7.74
CA ARG A 10 3.93 9.53 -8.84
C ARG A 10 4.14 11.04 -8.69
N ILE A 11 4.19 11.74 -9.82
CA ILE A 11 4.04 13.20 -9.93
C ILE A 11 2.69 13.46 -10.57
N SER A 12 1.87 14.33 -9.96
CA SER A 12 0.60 14.79 -10.51
C SER A 12 0.82 16.09 -11.29
N PHE A 13 0.40 16.10 -12.56
CA PHE A 13 0.54 17.28 -13.44
C PHE A 13 -0.68 18.18 -13.40
N GLY A 14 -1.86 17.62 -13.12
CA GLY A 14 -3.10 18.38 -13.06
C GLY A 14 -4.29 17.55 -12.63
N GLY A 15 -5.36 18.23 -12.22
CA GLY A 15 -6.61 17.61 -11.83
C GLY A 15 -6.64 17.05 -10.41
N GLY A 16 -5.58 17.16 -9.63
CA GLY A 16 -5.55 16.66 -8.25
C GLY A 16 -6.69 17.24 -7.42
N GLY A 17 -7.38 16.36 -6.67
CA GLY A 17 -8.59 16.69 -5.92
C GLY A 17 -9.89 16.47 -6.69
N SER A 18 -9.88 16.45 -8.03
CA SER A 18 -11.07 16.07 -8.80
C SER A 18 -11.35 14.57 -8.77
N ASP A 19 -10.41 13.79 -8.30
CA ASP A 19 -10.51 12.34 -8.03
C ASP A 19 -11.09 12.01 -6.64
N LEU A 20 -11.47 13.01 -5.86
CA LEU A 20 -12.19 12.83 -4.60
C LEU A 20 -13.64 12.45 -4.87
N THR A 21 -14.15 11.44 -4.16
CA THR A 21 -15.50 10.88 -4.37
C THR A 21 -16.58 11.97 -4.32
N HIS A 22 -16.51 12.91 -3.37
CA HIS A 22 -17.49 14.00 -3.26
C HIS A 22 -17.41 15.00 -4.42
N TYR A 23 -16.30 15.10 -5.14
CA TYR A 23 -16.14 15.96 -6.30
C TYR A 23 -16.78 15.30 -7.54
N PHE A 24 -16.34 14.11 -7.91
CA PHE A 24 -16.83 13.47 -9.14
C PHE A 24 -18.24 12.88 -9.01
N SER A 25 -18.79 12.72 -7.81
CA SER A 25 -20.20 12.38 -7.62
C SER A 25 -21.15 13.48 -8.12
N ASN A 26 -20.67 14.72 -8.24
CA ASN A 26 -21.41 15.88 -8.73
C ASN A 26 -20.99 16.34 -10.12
N GLY A 27 -20.03 15.64 -10.75
CA GLY A 27 -19.49 16.03 -12.06
C GLY A 27 -18.47 15.04 -12.59
N ILE A 28 -17.59 15.49 -13.47
CA ILE A 28 -16.49 14.71 -14.02
C ILE A 28 -15.20 15.12 -13.33
N GLY A 29 -14.50 14.18 -12.72
CA GLY A 29 -13.13 14.34 -12.28
C GLY A 29 -12.17 13.78 -13.31
N ALA A 30 -10.97 14.35 -13.43
CA ALA A 30 -9.90 13.78 -14.24
C ALA A 30 -8.53 14.22 -13.70
N VAL A 31 -7.61 13.29 -13.62
CA VAL A 31 -6.25 13.53 -13.13
C VAL A 31 -5.23 13.03 -14.15
N ILE A 32 -4.18 13.84 -14.37
CA ILE A 32 -3.03 13.44 -15.19
C ILE A 32 -1.82 13.30 -14.28
N ASN A 33 -1.20 12.13 -14.31
CA ASN A 33 -0.01 11.84 -13.52
C ASN A 33 0.96 10.92 -14.27
N ALA A 34 2.19 10.84 -13.77
CA ALA A 34 3.16 9.86 -14.23
C ALA A 34 3.97 9.32 -13.04
N THR A 35 4.36 8.06 -13.12
CA THR A 35 5.27 7.48 -12.14
C THR A 35 6.71 7.87 -12.44
N VAL A 36 7.51 7.94 -11.38
CA VAL A 36 8.96 8.23 -11.43
C VAL A 36 9.74 7.14 -10.70
N SER A 37 11.02 7.00 -11.01
CA SER A 37 11.88 5.90 -10.56
C SER A 37 12.38 6.07 -9.11
N PHE A 38 11.47 6.34 -8.19
CA PHE A 38 11.64 6.21 -6.74
C PHE A 38 10.61 5.22 -6.23
N TYR A 39 11.02 4.27 -5.41
CA TYR A 39 10.20 3.10 -5.08
C TYR A 39 10.07 2.91 -3.58
N SER A 40 8.94 2.34 -3.15
CA SER A 40 8.86 1.55 -1.93
C SER A 40 9.14 0.10 -2.28
N HIS A 41 9.89 -0.56 -1.41
CA HIS A 41 10.29 -1.95 -1.54
C HIS A 41 9.74 -2.76 -0.39
N ALA A 42 9.14 -3.90 -0.72
CA ALA A 42 8.67 -4.87 0.25
C ALA A 42 9.30 -6.23 -0.01
N THR A 43 9.70 -6.92 1.06
CA THR A 43 10.11 -8.33 1.02
C THR A 43 9.29 -9.08 2.05
N LEU A 44 8.56 -10.09 1.63
CA LEU A 44 7.71 -10.93 2.47
C LEU A 44 8.28 -12.34 2.53
N HIS A 45 8.56 -12.82 3.75
CA HIS A 45 8.95 -14.20 4.02
C HIS A 45 7.81 -14.92 4.74
N ILE A 46 7.36 -16.07 4.20
CA ILE A 46 6.39 -16.93 4.90
C ILE A 46 7.10 -17.69 6.01
N ARG A 47 6.49 -17.68 7.20
CA ARG A 47 6.95 -18.41 8.38
C ARG A 47 6.19 -19.72 8.51
N SER A 48 6.76 -20.65 9.27
CA SER A 48 6.14 -21.94 9.64
C SER A 48 5.28 -21.84 10.91
N ASP A 49 5.35 -20.72 11.63
CA ASP A 49 4.54 -20.42 12.82
C ASP A 49 3.51 -19.30 12.50
N SER A 50 2.67 -18.93 13.48
CA SER A 50 1.67 -17.87 13.34
C SER A 50 2.22 -16.46 13.57
N LYS A 51 3.51 -16.31 13.89
CA LYS A 51 4.09 -15.03 14.27
C LYS A 51 4.20 -14.06 13.10
N ILE A 52 4.02 -12.78 13.40
CA ILE A 52 4.16 -11.69 12.46
C ILE A 52 5.27 -10.76 12.95
N ILE A 53 6.23 -10.50 12.07
CA ILE A 53 7.33 -9.58 12.32
C ILE A 53 7.36 -8.59 11.16
N ILE A 54 7.36 -7.29 11.48
CA ILE A 54 7.39 -6.22 10.48
C ILE A 54 8.57 -5.31 10.80
N HIS A 55 9.51 -5.23 9.90
CA HIS A 55 10.65 -4.31 9.96
C HIS A 55 10.42 -3.16 9.00
N SER A 56 10.33 -1.94 9.50
CA SER A 56 10.24 -0.74 8.67
C SER A 56 11.48 0.12 8.88
N LEU A 57 12.33 0.21 7.86
CA LEU A 57 13.46 1.13 7.89
C LEU A 57 13.01 2.58 7.88
N ASP A 58 11.92 2.89 7.18
CA ASP A 58 11.35 4.24 7.10
C ASP A 58 10.88 4.75 8.47
N LEU A 59 10.31 3.85 9.30
CA LEU A 59 9.89 4.15 10.68
C LEU A 59 11.01 3.97 11.69
N GLY A 60 12.12 3.33 11.32
CA GLY A 60 13.19 2.96 12.25
C GLY A 60 12.71 1.98 13.33
N SER A 61 11.67 1.20 13.09
CA SER A 61 10.94 0.42 14.09
C SER A 61 10.64 -1.01 13.62
N THR A 62 10.44 -1.90 14.60
CA THR A 62 10.03 -3.28 14.39
C THR A 62 8.80 -3.61 15.22
N LEU A 63 7.75 -4.13 14.56
CA LEU A 63 6.59 -4.69 15.23
C LEU A 63 6.75 -6.22 15.30
N ARG A 64 6.44 -6.82 16.47
CA ARG A 64 6.43 -8.26 16.69
C ARG A 64 5.11 -8.65 17.33
N ALA A 65 4.45 -9.67 16.78
CA ALA A 65 3.17 -10.17 17.27
C ALA A 65 3.15 -11.70 17.17
N ASP A 66 2.44 -12.36 18.09
CA ASP A 66 2.34 -13.81 18.09
C ASP A 66 1.31 -14.35 17.07
N ASN A 67 0.39 -13.50 16.64
CA ASN A 67 -0.65 -13.82 15.66
C ASN A 67 -1.20 -12.55 14.99
N LEU A 68 -2.12 -12.73 14.03
CA LEU A 68 -2.75 -11.64 13.28
C LEU A 68 -3.54 -10.67 14.19
N VAL A 69 -4.28 -11.18 15.17
CA VAL A 69 -5.09 -10.35 16.07
C VAL A 69 -4.21 -9.42 16.89
N ASP A 70 -3.12 -9.95 17.45
CA ASP A 70 -2.15 -9.17 18.20
C ASP A 70 -1.46 -8.12 17.32
N CYS A 71 -1.12 -8.48 16.08
CA CYS A 71 -0.56 -7.56 15.11
C CYS A 71 -1.50 -6.38 14.81
N LEU A 72 -2.77 -6.66 14.54
CA LEU A 72 -3.76 -5.63 14.20
C LEU A 72 -4.12 -4.72 15.39
N ASN A 73 -3.99 -5.20 16.62
CA ASN A 73 -4.27 -4.45 17.86
C ASN A 73 -3.03 -3.75 18.43
N ALA A 74 -1.85 -3.98 17.89
CA ALA A 74 -0.62 -3.35 18.36
C ALA A 74 -0.69 -1.82 18.18
N LYS A 75 -0.31 -1.09 19.24
CA LYS A 75 -0.27 0.37 19.19
C LYS A 75 1.07 0.85 18.63
N GLY A 76 1.06 1.99 17.91
CA GLY A 76 2.28 2.60 17.40
C GLY A 76 2.14 3.13 15.97
N GLU A 77 3.25 3.22 15.27
CA GLU A 77 3.36 3.92 13.99
C GLU A 77 3.03 3.04 12.75
N PHE A 78 2.62 1.78 12.99
CA PHE A 78 2.38 0.80 11.91
C PHE A 78 0.96 0.86 11.31
N GLY A 79 0.18 1.90 11.58
CA GLY A 79 -1.25 1.98 11.24
C GLY A 79 -1.58 1.69 9.77
N LEU A 80 -0.81 2.25 8.82
CA LEU A 80 -0.99 1.96 7.39
C LEU A 80 -0.72 0.48 7.08
N ILE A 81 0.39 -0.05 7.59
CA ILE A 81 0.81 -1.43 7.34
C ILE A 81 -0.21 -2.40 7.94
N GLN A 82 -0.69 -2.13 9.16
CA GLN A 82 -1.77 -2.90 9.80
C GLN A 82 -3.08 -2.83 9.00
N ALA A 83 -3.41 -1.67 8.42
CA ALA A 83 -4.58 -1.51 7.57
C ALA A 83 -4.49 -2.40 6.31
N VAL A 84 -3.33 -2.42 5.64
CA VAL A 84 -3.10 -3.31 4.49
C VAL A 84 -3.17 -4.78 4.90
N ILE A 85 -2.54 -5.17 6.01
CA ILE A 85 -2.59 -6.54 6.53
C ILE A 85 -4.03 -6.95 6.87
N LYS A 86 -4.82 -6.04 7.43
CA LYS A 86 -6.25 -6.26 7.71
C LYS A 86 -7.05 -6.51 6.43
N THR A 87 -6.79 -5.74 5.37
CA THR A 87 -7.44 -5.90 4.05
C THR A 87 -7.09 -7.26 3.43
N VAL A 88 -5.81 -7.67 3.49
CA VAL A 88 -5.35 -8.97 2.98
C VAL A 88 -5.88 -10.13 3.81
N ASN A 89 -5.93 -9.97 5.13
CA ASN A 89 -6.33 -10.99 6.11
C ASN A 89 -5.62 -12.34 5.92
N PRO A 90 -4.29 -12.39 6.00
CA PRO A 90 -3.54 -13.62 5.76
C PRO A 90 -3.79 -14.67 6.84
N ASP A 91 -3.80 -15.95 6.46
CA ASP A 91 -3.99 -17.12 7.35
C ASP A 91 -2.67 -17.78 7.75
N PHE A 92 -1.53 -17.13 7.49
CA PHE A 92 -0.18 -17.61 7.79
C PHE A 92 0.67 -16.54 8.50
N GLY A 93 1.67 -16.98 9.25
CA GLY A 93 2.68 -16.10 9.83
C GLY A 93 3.70 -15.65 8.79
N PHE A 94 4.23 -14.45 8.98
CA PHE A 94 5.18 -13.87 8.03
C PHE A 94 6.16 -12.88 8.68
N GLU A 95 7.23 -12.62 7.95
CA GLU A 95 8.17 -11.53 8.22
C GLU A 95 8.16 -10.60 7.01
N LEU A 96 7.98 -9.30 7.26
CA LEU A 96 7.84 -8.26 6.25
C LEU A 96 8.90 -7.18 6.47
N ASP A 97 9.79 -7.01 5.49
CA ASP A 97 10.78 -5.94 5.47
C ASP A 97 10.35 -4.84 4.49
N LEU A 98 10.40 -3.58 4.94
CA LEU A 98 9.96 -2.40 4.19
C LEU A 98 11.03 -1.32 4.20
N TYR A 99 11.28 -0.71 3.04
CA TYR A 99 12.05 0.53 2.92
C TYR A 99 11.64 1.32 1.67
N SER A 100 11.86 2.63 1.68
CA SER A 100 11.55 3.52 0.56
C SER A 100 12.76 4.33 0.11
N ASP A 101 12.86 4.58 -1.20
CA ASP A 101 13.92 5.41 -1.81
C ASP A 101 13.64 6.92 -1.64
N PHE A 102 12.49 7.27 -1.06
CA PHE A 102 12.01 8.65 -0.93
C PHE A 102 11.65 8.96 0.53
N PRO A 103 11.74 10.22 0.96
CA PRO A 103 11.41 10.60 2.33
C PRO A 103 9.91 10.53 2.58
N MET A 104 9.53 10.17 3.80
CA MET A 104 8.14 10.22 4.25
C MET A 104 7.60 11.66 4.13
N SER A 105 6.28 11.78 3.90
CA SER A 105 5.58 13.08 3.76
C SER A 105 6.09 13.94 2.60
N SER A 106 6.67 13.35 1.57
CA SER A 106 7.19 14.06 0.38
C SER A 106 6.12 14.57 -0.57
N GLY A 107 4.83 14.25 -0.34
CA GLY A 107 3.74 14.61 -1.27
C GLY A 107 3.68 13.75 -2.55
N LEU A 108 4.47 12.70 -2.63
CA LEU A 108 4.60 11.83 -3.81
C LEU A 108 3.64 10.61 -3.80
N GLY A 109 2.63 10.60 -2.92
CA GLY A 109 1.69 9.49 -2.78
C GLY A 109 2.27 8.30 -2.00
N GLY A 110 3.21 8.55 -1.08
CA GLY A 110 4.01 7.53 -0.42
C GLY A 110 3.22 6.44 0.31
N SER A 111 2.07 6.75 0.92
CA SER A 111 1.24 5.75 1.61
C SER A 111 0.68 4.71 0.63
N ALA A 112 0.12 5.14 -0.50
CA ALA A 112 -0.38 4.25 -1.54
C ALA A 112 0.75 3.38 -2.13
N VAL A 113 1.95 3.94 -2.25
CA VAL A 113 3.14 3.25 -2.78
C VAL A 113 3.59 2.14 -1.82
N VAL A 114 3.61 2.39 -0.51
CA VAL A 114 3.90 1.38 0.51
C VAL A 114 2.82 0.30 0.51
N ALA A 115 1.54 0.69 0.51
CA ALA A 115 0.42 -0.25 0.44
C ALA A 115 0.50 -1.16 -0.79
N ALA A 116 0.77 -0.60 -1.98
CA ALA A 116 0.91 -1.33 -3.23
C ALA A 116 2.07 -2.35 -3.20
N SER A 117 3.24 -1.99 -2.63
CA SER A 117 4.37 -2.91 -2.51
C SER A 117 4.06 -4.08 -1.60
N ILE A 118 3.37 -3.86 -0.48
CA ILE A 118 2.93 -4.92 0.44
C ILE A 118 1.92 -5.84 -0.25
N LEU A 119 0.88 -5.28 -0.86
CA LEU A 119 -0.15 -6.04 -1.60
C LEU A 119 0.47 -6.88 -2.72
N GLY A 120 1.45 -6.33 -3.45
CA GLY A 120 2.19 -7.04 -4.48
C GLY A 120 2.92 -8.28 -3.95
N CYS A 121 3.49 -8.21 -2.75
CA CYS A 121 4.11 -9.37 -2.11
C CYS A 121 3.08 -10.46 -1.76
N PHE A 122 1.98 -10.09 -1.13
CA PHE A 122 0.93 -11.05 -0.76
C PHE A 122 0.28 -11.68 -2.00
N ASN A 123 0.10 -10.90 -3.07
CA ASN A 123 -0.49 -11.38 -4.32
C ASN A 123 0.30 -12.54 -4.96
N GLN A 124 1.62 -12.61 -4.77
CA GLN A 124 2.46 -13.69 -5.29
C GLN A 124 2.17 -15.05 -4.63
N PHE A 125 1.58 -15.08 -3.45
CA PHE A 125 1.24 -16.31 -2.73
C PHE A 125 -0.21 -16.76 -2.95
N ARG A 126 -1.00 -15.97 -3.67
CA ARG A 126 -2.38 -16.32 -3.99
C ARG A 126 -2.46 -17.24 -5.20
N LYS A 127 -3.38 -18.19 -5.18
CA LYS A 127 -3.72 -19.02 -6.35
C LYS A 127 -4.49 -18.24 -7.39
N ASP A 128 -5.44 -17.44 -6.94
CA ASP A 128 -6.28 -16.51 -7.68
C ASP A 128 -5.72 -15.09 -7.49
N GLN A 129 -4.68 -14.77 -8.25
CA GLN A 129 -4.04 -13.46 -8.15
C GLN A 129 -5.00 -12.31 -8.47
N TRP A 130 -4.96 -11.27 -7.64
CA TRP A 130 -5.68 -10.04 -7.91
C TRP A 130 -5.16 -9.36 -9.17
N SER A 131 -6.07 -8.83 -9.97
CA SER A 131 -5.78 -7.94 -11.09
C SER A 131 -5.23 -6.59 -10.59
N LEU A 132 -4.68 -5.78 -11.51
CA LEU A 132 -4.22 -4.44 -11.16
C LEU A 132 -5.35 -3.54 -10.63
N HIS A 133 -6.57 -3.69 -11.14
CA HIS A 133 -7.74 -2.95 -10.64
C HIS A 133 -8.08 -3.36 -9.21
N GLU A 134 -8.16 -4.65 -8.93
CA GLU A 134 -8.43 -5.15 -7.57
C GLU A 134 -7.35 -4.72 -6.59
N LEU A 135 -6.07 -4.75 -6.98
CA LEU A 135 -4.98 -4.24 -6.15
C LEU A 135 -5.14 -2.75 -5.84
N SER A 136 -5.58 -1.95 -6.83
CA SER A 136 -5.82 -0.52 -6.63
C SER A 136 -6.97 -0.25 -5.65
N GLU A 137 -8.05 -1.03 -5.76
CA GLU A 137 -9.19 -0.94 -4.84
C GLU A 137 -8.82 -1.40 -3.43
N LEU A 138 -8.05 -2.48 -3.28
CA LEU A 138 -7.57 -2.95 -1.98
C LEU A 138 -6.62 -1.92 -1.31
N ALA A 139 -5.75 -1.28 -2.09
CA ALA A 139 -4.89 -0.21 -1.58
C ALA A 139 -5.73 0.99 -1.10
N TYR A 140 -6.75 1.37 -1.88
CA TYR A 140 -7.69 2.42 -1.52
C TYR A 140 -8.47 2.06 -0.24
N GLU A 141 -9.01 0.84 -0.15
CA GLU A 141 -9.72 0.35 1.03
C GLU A 141 -8.84 0.44 2.29
N ALA A 142 -7.60 -0.03 2.22
CA ALA A 142 -6.68 0.01 3.35
C ALA A 142 -6.47 1.44 3.86
N GLU A 143 -6.24 2.41 2.98
CA GLU A 143 -5.99 3.79 3.37
C GLU A 143 -7.26 4.52 3.82
N ARG A 144 -8.38 4.35 3.10
CA ARG A 144 -9.60 5.16 3.32
C ARG A 144 -10.51 4.57 4.39
N LEU A 145 -10.73 3.25 4.36
CA LEU A 145 -11.67 2.61 5.28
C LEU A 145 -11.01 2.10 6.56
N HIS A 146 -9.80 1.55 6.47
CA HIS A 146 -9.15 0.96 7.64
C HIS A 146 -8.24 1.93 8.38
N GLN A 147 -7.51 2.78 7.66
CA GLN A 147 -6.68 3.82 8.28
C GLN A 147 -7.46 5.13 8.50
N GLY A 148 -8.51 5.39 7.72
CA GLY A 148 -9.35 6.58 7.85
C GLY A 148 -8.71 7.86 7.30
N VAL A 149 -7.77 7.74 6.37
CA VAL A 149 -7.11 8.89 5.72
C VAL A 149 -7.95 9.33 4.52
N GLU A 150 -8.40 10.58 4.51
CA GLU A 150 -9.12 11.15 3.37
C GLU A 150 -8.20 11.32 2.14
N GLY A 151 -8.77 11.12 0.94
CA GLY A 151 -8.04 11.32 -0.31
C GLY A 151 -8.76 10.74 -1.52
N GLY A 152 -8.16 10.98 -2.70
CA GLY A 152 -8.67 10.48 -3.98
C GLY A 152 -8.11 9.12 -4.38
N TRP A 153 -8.30 8.78 -5.63
CA TRP A 153 -7.99 7.48 -6.23
C TRP A 153 -6.67 7.46 -7.01
N GLN A 154 -6.12 8.66 -7.34
CA GLN A 154 -5.00 8.75 -8.26
C GLN A 154 -3.74 8.02 -7.81
N ASP A 155 -3.46 8.01 -6.50
CA ASP A 155 -2.21 7.49 -5.95
C ASP A 155 -2.14 5.98 -6.09
N GLN A 156 -3.22 5.29 -5.74
CA GLN A 156 -3.32 3.85 -5.82
C GLN A 156 -3.24 3.35 -7.27
N TYR A 157 -4.02 3.99 -8.17
CA TYR A 157 -4.01 3.63 -9.59
C TYR A 157 -2.66 3.95 -10.24
N ALA A 158 -2.09 5.11 -9.98
CA ALA A 158 -0.81 5.50 -10.56
C ALA A 158 0.32 4.53 -10.17
N THR A 159 0.46 4.21 -8.88
CA THR A 159 1.55 3.35 -8.40
C THR A 159 1.42 1.90 -8.85
N ILE A 160 0.19 1.40 -9.02
CA ILE A 160 -0.08 0.01 -9.40
C ILE A 160 -0.01 -0.19 -10.90
N PHE A 161 -0.57 0.71 -11.69
CA PHE A 161 -0.51 0.63 -13.15
C PHE A 161 0.83 1.12 -13.73
N GLY A 162 1.45 2.09 -13.06
CA GLY A 162 2.72 2.68 -13.53
C GLY A 162 2.56 3.52 -14.80
N GLY A 163 3.66 4.13 -15.25
CA GLY A 163 3.70 4.89 -16.48
C GLY A 163 2.99 6.24 -16.42
N PHE A 164 2.45 6.69 -17.55
CA PHE A 164 1.69 7.93 -17.70
C PHE A 164 0.20 7.61 -17.69
N ASN A 165 -0.55 8.24 -16.79
CA ASN A 165 -1.94 7.92 -16.53
C ASN A 165 -2.85 9.13 -16.72
N PHE A 166 -4.02 8.86 -17.28
CA PHE A 166 -5.19 9.71 -17.26
C PHE A 166 -6.30 8.94 -16.53
N ILE A 167 -6.67 9.39 -15.35
CA ILE A 167 -7.60 8.74 -14.43
C ILE A 167 -8.84 9.59 -14.30
#